data_f1289328c8049afd6d26216e7ecfb348
#
_entry.id   f1289328c8049afd6d26216e7ecfb348
#
_cell.length_a   1.000
_cell.length_b   1.000
_cell.length_c   1.000
_cell.angle_alpha   90.00
_cell.angle_beta   90.00
_cell.angle_gamma   90.00
#
_symmetry.space_group_name_H-M   'P 1'
#
loop_
_entity.id
_entity.type
_entity.pdbx_description
1 polymer ?
#
loop_
_entity_poly.entity_id
_entity_poly.type
_entity_poly.pdbx_seq_one_letter_code
_entity_poly.pdbx_strand_id
1 'polypeptide(L)'
;MKYDITHALQALKPGAQWTLTGFDYSGITWLDSSQTKPTETEVNSKISGLDNAEAMRLLRIERNTRIAKTDWRASSDLTLSDAWKTYRQALRDLPASASPKLDSNYELDLTSVNWPTEPS
;
A
#
# COMPACT_ATOMS: atom_id res chain seq x y z
N MET A 1 3.67 8.08 3.33
CA MET A 1 4.02 7.99 4.76
C MET A 1 5.04 6.89 4.97
N LYS A 2 6.12 7.20 5.65
CA LYS A 2 7.17 6.21 5.94
C LYS A 2 6.84 5.44 7.20
N TYR A 3 6.81 4.11 7.13
CA TYR A 3 6.69 3.25 8.30
C TYR A 3 8.07 2.91 8.85
N ASP A 4 8.20 2.89 10.16
CA ASP A 4 9.44 2.61 10.85
C ASP A 4 9.23 1.61 11.99
N ILE A 5 10.28 1.42 12.80
CA ILE A 5 10.25 0.49 13.93
C ILE A 5 9.14 0.83 14.92
N THR A 6 8.88 2.11 15.17
CA THR A 6 7.83 2.52 16.13
C THR A 6 6.46 2.06 15.67
N HIS A 7 6.16 2.18 14.38
CA HIS A 7 4.89 1.69 13.81
C HIS A 7 4.79 0.18 13.95
N ALA A 8 5.88 -0.53 13.66
CA ALA A 8 5.90 -1.99 13.74
C ALA A 8 5.69 -2.47 15.17
N LEU A 9 6.35 -1.85 16.14
CA LEU A 9 6.21 -2.24 17.54
C LEU A 9 4.79 -1.99 18.05
N GLN A 10 4.20 -0.85 17.71
CA GLN A 10 2.83 -0.54 18.09
C GLN A 10 1.83 -1.52 17.48
N ALA A 11 2.08 -1.97 16.23
CA ALA A 11 1.21 -2.92 15.56
C ALA A 11 1.36 -4.34 16.09
N LEU A 12 2.60 -4.76 16.37
CA LEU A 12 2.90 -6.12 16.85
C LEU A 12 2.54 -6.31 18.31
N LYS A 13 2.81 -5.32 19.14
CA LYS A 13 2.64 -5.39 20.61
C LYS A 13 1.93 -4.13 21.11
N PRO A 14 0.62 -4.01 20.83
CA PRO A 14 -0.13 -2.82 21.26
C PRO A 14 -0.06 -2.61 22.76
N GLY A 15 0.20 -1.38 23.18
CA GLY A 15 0.25 -1.02 24.59
C GLY A 15 1.53 -1.43 25.32
N ALA A 16 2.48 -2.10 24.66
CA ALA A 16 3.73 -2.51 25.29
C ALA A 16 4.59 -1.31 25.64
N GLN A 17 5.37 -1.45 26.70
CA GLN A 17 6.29 -0.41 27.17
C GLN A 17 7.70 -0.65 26.63
N TRP A 18 8.22 0.32 25.92
CA TRP A 18 9.56 0.29 25.33
C TRP A 18 10.05 1.69 25.03
N THR A 19 11.36 1.82 24.85
CA THR A 19 11.97 3.06 24.35
C THR A 19 12.85 2.73 23.14
N LEU A 20 13.04 3.70 22.27
CA LEU A 20 13.88 3.55 21.08
C LEU A 20 14.86 4.71 21.04
N THR A 21 16.16 4.37 20.95
CA THR A 21 17.22 5.34 20.73
C THR A 21 17.75 5.13 19.31
N GLY A 22 17.66 6.17 18.47
CA GLY A 22 18.05 6.07 17.07
C GLY A 22 16.98 5.44 16.21
N PHE A 23 17.37 4.76 15.13
CA PHE A 23 16.47 4.24 14.11
C PHE A 23 16.58 2.73 13.91
N ASP A 24 17.49 2.07 14.61
CA ASP A 24 17.78 0.66 14.43
C ASP A 24 17.15 -0.21 15.50
N TYR A 25 16.91 -1.48 15.16
CA TYR A 25 16.38 -2.46 16.09
C TYR A 25 17.23 -2.56 17.36
N SER A 26 18.54 -2.44 17.22
CA SER A 26 19.47 -2.50 18.36
C SER A 26 19.27 -1.37 19.37
N GLY A 27 18.60 -0.27 18.98
CA GLY A 27 18.30 0.85 19.86
C GLY A 27 17.07 0.66 20.73
N ILE A 28 16.36 -0.47 20.60
CA ILE A 28 15.15 -0.74 21.39
C ILE A 28 15.55 -1.17 22.80
N THR A 29 14.99 -0.49 23.80
CA THR A 29 15.02 -0.94 25.18
C THR A 29 13.63 -1.44 25.55
N TRP A 30 13.50 -2.76 25.74
CA TRP A 30 12.22 -3.38 26.03
C TRP A 30 11.95 -3.33 27.53
N LEU A 31 10.89 -2.65 27.93
CA LEU A 31 10.53 -2.42 29.33
C LEU A 31 9.32 -3.23 29.76
N ASP A 32 8.57 -3.78 28.82
CA ASP A 32 7.33 -4.48 29.11
C ASP A 32 7.59 -5.87 29.69
N SER A 33 6.92 -6.19 30.79
CA SER A 33 7.06 -7.49 31.45
C SER A 33 5.96 -8.46 31.06
N SER A 34 4.88 -7.98 30.47
CA SER A 34 3.72 -8.81 30.11
C SER A 34 3.71 -9.26 28.66
N GLN A 35 4.42 -8.55 27.78
CA GLN A 35 4.53 -8.89 26.37
C GLN A 35 5.98 -9.14 26.01
N THR A 36 6.23 -10.16 25.19
CA THR A 36 7.58 -10.53 24.76
C THR A 36 8.05 -9.55 23.65
N LYS A 37 9.31 -9.14 23.73
CA LYS A 37 9.93 -8.31 22.70
C LYS A 37 9.89 -9.03 21.35
N PRO A 38 9.39 -8.36 20.28
CA PRO A 38 9.44 -8.95 18.93
C PRO A 38 10.89 -9.12 18.46
N THR A 39 11.11 -10.13 17.62
CA THR A 39 12.42 -10.31 17.00
C THR A 39 12.65 -9.25 15.91
N GLU A 40 13.92 -9.06 15.52
CA GLU A 40 14.24 -8.16 14.42
C GLU A 40 13.56 -8.60 13.12
N THR A 41 13.50 -9.90 12.86
CA THR A 41 12.80 -10.45 11.69
C THR A 41 11.30 -10.11 11.71
N GLU A 42 10.66 -10.24 12.88
CA GLU A 42 9.24 -9.88 13.02
C GLU A 42 9.00 -8.40 12.78
N VAL A 43 9.87 -7.53 13.30
CA VAL A 43 9.78 -6.08 13.10
C VAL A 43 9.95 -5.74 11.63
N ASN A 44 10.97 -6.28 10.98
CA ASN A 44 11.24 -5.99 9.56
C ASN A 44 10.11 -6.50 8.66
N SER A 45 9.57 -7.69 8.95
CA SER A 45 8.42 -8.23 8.21
C SER A 45 7.19 -7.35 8.38
N LYS A 46 6.98 -6.80 9.58
CA LYS A 46 5.84 -5.92 9.82
C LYS A 46 5.96 -4.60 9.07
N ILE A 47 7.16 -4.01 9.03
CA ILE A 47 7.42 -2.80 8.25
C ILE A 47 7.13 -3.06 6.77
N SER A 48 7.62 -4.16 6.22
CA SER A 48 7.36 -4.53 4.82
C SER A 48 5.87 -4.70 4.55
N GLY A 49 5.14 -5.33 5.48
CA GLY A 49 3.70 -5.50 5.37
C GLY A 49 2.95 -4.17 5.39
N LEU A 50 3.36 -3.23 6.26
CA LEU A 50 2.78 -1.89 6.31
C LEU A 50 3.05 -1.12 5.03
N ASP A 51 4.27 -1.20 4.49
CA ASP A 51 4.62 -0.55 3.23
C ASP A 51 3.83 -1.14 2.06
N ASN A 52 3.65 -2.46 2.02
CA ASN A 52 2.86 -3.12 0.97
C ASN A 52 1.39 -2.72 1.06
N ALA A 53 0.84 -2.61 2.26
CA ALA A 53 -0.54 -2.16 2.45
C ALA A 53 -0.71 -0.70 2.01
N GLU A 54 0.26 0.17 2.30
CA GLU A 54 0.25 1.56 1.85
C GLU A 54 0.32 1.65 0.34
N ALA A 55 1.21 0.87 -0.29
CA ALA A 55 1.32 0.83 -1.75
C ALA A 55 -0.01 0.40 -2.39
N MET A 56 -0.68 -0.59 -1.80
CA MET A 56 -1.99 -1.05 -2.28
C MET A 56 -3.07 0.01 -2.11
N ARG A 57 -3.06 0.74 -1.00
CA ARG A 57 -4.00 1.85 -0.76
C ARG A 57 -3.83 2.93 -1.83
N LEU A 58 -2.57 3.30 -2.11
CA LEU A 58 -2.27 4.31 -3.13
C LEU A 58 -2.62 3.83 -4.53
N LEU A 59 -2.41 2.54 -4.81
CA LEU A 59 -2.81 1.93 -6.09
C LEU A 59 -4.31 2.06 -6.30
N ARG A 60 -5.11 1.80 -5.27
CA ARG A 60 -6.56 1.91 -5.37
C ARG A 60 -7.01 3.34 -5.63
N ILE A 61 -6.35 4.31 -5.01
CA ILE A 61 -6.63 5.74 -5.23
C ILE A 61 -6.34 6.10 -6.69
N GLU A 62 -5.17 5.73 -7.21
CA GLU A 62 -4.81 6.01 -8.61
C GLU A 62 -5.74 5.30 -9.57
N ARG A 63 -6.07 4.03 -9.31
CA ARG A 63 -7.04 3.28 -10.09
C ARG A 63 -8.39 3.99 -10.15
N ASN A 64 -8.88 4.46 -9.00
CA ASN A 64 -10.17 5.15 -8.93
C ASN A 64 -10.14 6.46 -9.71
N THR A 65 -9.00 7.17 -9.67
CA THR A 65 -8.80 8.38 -10.48
C THR A 65 -8.90 8.07 -11.97
N ARG A 66 -8.27 6.97 -12.41
CA ARG A 66 -8.30 6.55 -13.81
C ARG A 66 -9.69 6.14 -14.26
N ILE A 67 -10.44 5.44 -13.40
CA ILE A 67 -11.83 5.07 -13.69
C ILE A 67 -12.70 6.33 -13.79
N ALA A 68 -12.54 7.26 -12.85
CA ALA A 68 -13.34 8.49 -12.82
C ALA A 68 -13.16 9.32 -14.08
N LYS A 69 -11.97 9.33 -14.66
CA LYS A 69 -11.70 10.05 -15.92
C LYS A 69 -12.51 9.49 -17.08
N THR A 70 -13.00 8.26 -16.99
CA THR A 70 -13.76 7.60 -18.06
C THR A 70 -15.26 7.54 -17.77
N ASP A 71 -15.74 8.01 -16.62
CA ASP A 71 -17.13 7.89 -16.21
C ASP A 71 -18.08 8.61 -17.19
N TRP A 72 -17.65 9.74 -17.77
CA TRP A 72 -18.47 10.45 -18.75
C TRP A 72 -18.77 9.59 -19.98
N ARG A 73 -17.90 8.62 -20.31
CA ARG A 73 -18.11 7.72 -21.45
C ARG A 73 -19.23 6.70 -21.18
N ALA A 74 -19.52 6.47 -19.91
CA ALA A 74 -20.56 5.54 -19.49
C ALA A 74 -21.89 6.24 -19.21
N SER A 75 -22.03 7.54 -19.54
CA SER A 75 -23.27 8.27 -19.32
C SER A 75 -24.38 7.72 -20.23
N SER A 76 -25.64 7.94 -19.82
CA SER A 76 -26.81 7.39 -20.52
C SER A 76 -26.93 7.87 -21.96
N ASP A 77 -26.30 8.99 -22.32
CA ASP A 77 -26.35 9.55 -23.66
C ASP A 77 -25.29 9.00 -24.62
N LEU A 78 -24.40 8.15 -24.10
CA LEU A 78 -23.27 7.61 -24.86
C LEU A 78 -23.26 6.10 -24.81
N THR A 79 -22.85 5.46 -25.90
CA THR A 79 -22.62 4.03 -25.95
C THR A 79 -21.17 3.74 -25.60
N LEU A 80 -20.95 3.02 -24.51
CA LEU A 80 -19.61 2.63 -24.11
C LEU A 80 -19.14 1.48 -25.00
N SER A 81 -18.01 1.68 -25.72
CA SER A 81 -17.46 0.65 -26.58
C SER A 81 -16.90 -0.52 -25.74
N ASP A 82 -16.78 -1.69 -26.40
CA ASP A 82 -16.22 -2.87 -25.75
C ASP A 82 -14.78 -2.65 -25.28
N ALA A 83 -13.98 -1.90 -26.05
CA ALA A 83 -12.61 -1.55 -25.66
C ALA A 83 -12.60 -0.79 -24.35
N TRP A 84 -13.48 0.19 -24.16
CA TRP A 84 -13.56 0.96 -22.92
C TRP A 84 -14.13 0.14 -21.77
N LYS A 85 -15.08 -0.75 -22.05
CA LYS A 85 -15.60 -1.68 -21.02
C LYS A 85 -14.48 -2.59 -20.50
N THR A 86 -13.68 -3.13 -21.40
CA THR A 86 -12.55 -3.99 -21.07
C THR A 86 -11.50 -3.22 -20.25
N TYR A 87 -11.18 -2.00 -20.67
CA TYR A 87 -10.23 -1.16 -19.93
C TYR A 87 -10.71 -0.87 -18.51
N ARG A 88 -11.97 -0.44 -18.36
CA ARG A 88 -12.55 -0.15 -17.04
C ARG A 88 -12.59 -1.40 -16.16
N GLN A 89 -12.93 -2.56 -16.74
CA GLN A 89 -12.94 -3.82 -15.97
C GLN A 89 -11.53 -4.21 -15.55
N ALA A 90 -10.54 -4.05 -16.41
CA ALA A 90 -9.14 -4.33 -16.08
C ALA A 90 -8.68 -3.44 -14.92
N LEU A 91 -9.10 -2.18 -14.87
CA LEU A 91 -8.79 -1.30 -13.74
C LEU A 91 -9.45 -1.80 -12.44
N ARG A 92 -10.70 -2.25 -12.50
CA ARG A 92 -11.37 -2.79 -11.31
C ARG A 92 -10.68 -4.04 -10.78
N ASP A 93 -10.20 -4.89 -11.67
CA ASP A 93 -9.57 -6.17 -11.31
C ASP A 93 -8.11 -6.01 -10.89
N LEU A 94 -7.50 -4.87 -11.19
CA LEU A 94 -6.06 -4.65 -11.00
C LEU A 94 -5.56 -4.95 -9.58
N PRO A 95 -6.25 -4.54 -8.49
CA PRO A 95 -5.75 -4.80 -7.15
C PRO A 95 -5.57 -6.29 -6.82
N ALA A 96 -6.35 -7.17 -7.46
CA ALA A 96 -6.30 -8.59 -7.17
C ALA A 96 -4.99 -9.26 -7.65
N SER A 97 -4.34 -8.69 -8.68
CA SER A 97 -3.14 -9.28 -9.29
C SER A 97 -1.90 -8.39 -9.17
N ALA A 98 -2.04 -7.13 -8.78
CA ALA A 98 -0.93 -6.20 -8.73
C ALA A 98 -0.06 -6.41 -7.49
N SER A 99 1.23 -6.09 -7.63
CA SER A 99 2.19 -6.09 -6.52
C SER A 99 2.84 -4.70 -6.46
N PRO A 100 2.08 -3.68 -6.04
CA PRO A 100 2.58 -2.31 -6.06
C PRO A 100 3.69 -2.10 -5.05
N LYS A 101 4.61 -1.17 -5.38
CA LYS A 101 5.74 -0.79 -4.54
C LYS A 101 5.73 0.70 -4.31
N LEU A 102 6.33 1.12 -3.20
CA LEU A 102 6.58 2.53 -2.93
C LEU A 102 7.93 2.92 -3.53
N ASP A 103 8.03 4.18 -3.98
CA ASP A 103 9.30 4.75 -4.43
C ASP A 103 10.11 5.29 -3.25
N SER A 104 11.24 5.94 -3.53
CA SER A 104 12.12 6.49 -2.49
C SER A 104 11.46 7.62 -1.68
N ASN A 105 10.40 8.21 -2.18
CA ASN A 105 9.62 9.25 -1.49
C ASN A 105 8.40 8.69 -0.77
N TYR A 106 8.27 7.37 -0.69
CA TYR A 106 7.11 6.67 -0.11
C TYR A 106 5.81 6.98 -0.81
N GLU A 107 5.90 7.29 -2.10
CA GLU A 107 4.76 7.43 -2.99
C GLU A 107 4.65 6.16 -3.85
N LEU A 108 3.50 5.96 -4.49
CA LEU A 108 3.32 4.80 -5.36
C LEU A 108 4.29 4.88 -6.55
N ASP A 109 5.10 3.84 -6.73
CA ASP A 109 5.92 3.70 -7.92
C ASP A 109 5.03 3.20 -9.06
N LEU A 110 4.65 4.09 -9.96
CA LEU A 110 3.75 3.76 -11.06
C LEU A 110 4.33 2.68 -11.97
N THR A 111 5.66 2.59 -12.07
CA THR A 111 6.31 1.56 -12.90
C THR A 111 6.24 0.16 -12.27
N SER A 112 5.93 0.07 -10.98
CA SER A 112 5.76 -1.22 -10.30
C SER A 112 4.42 -1.88 -10.61
N VAL A 113 3.51 -1.17 -11.27
CA VAL A 113 2.16 -1.63 -11.58
C VAL A 113 2.02 -1.76 -13.10
N ASN A 114 1.45 -2.88 -13.53
CA ASN A 114 1.17 -3.10 -14.94
C ASN A 114 -0.20 -2.52 -15.29
N TRP A 115 -0.23 -1.20 -15.52
CA TRP A 115 -1.48 -0.49 -15.79
C TRP A 115 -2.09 -0.93 -17.12
N PRO A 116 -3.43 -1.12 -17.17
CA PRO A 116 -4.09 -1.34 -18.45
C PRO A 116 -3.85 -0.18 -19.41
N THR A 117 -3.79 -0.49 -20.70
CA THR A 117 -3.59 0.54 -21.75
C THR A 117 -4.94 1.17 -22.09
N GLU A 118 -4.98 2.49 -22.04
CA GLU A 118 -6.18 3.25 -22.40
C GLU A 118 -6.47 3.09 -23.90
N PRO A 119 -7.74 2.80 -24.27
CA PRO A 119 -8.10 2.71 -25.69
C PRO A 119 -7.92 4.05 -26.43
N SER A 120 -7.58 3.97 -27.68
CA SER A 120 -7.41 5.16 -28.53
C SER A 120 -8.74 5.67 -29.11
#